data_af7813a0199e423a18df7e4c407aaef3
#
_entry.id   af7813a0199e423a18df7e4c407aaef3
#
_cell.length_a   1.000
_cell.length_b   1.000
_cell.length_c   1.000
_cell.angle_alpha   90.00
_cell.angle_beta   90.00
_cell.angle_gamma   90.00
#
_symmetry.space_group_name_H-M   'P 1'
#
loop_
_entity.id
_entity.type
_entity.pdbx_description
1 polymer ?
#
loop_
_entity_poly.entity_id
_entity_poly.type
_entity_poly.pdbx_seq_one_letter_code
_entity_poly.pdbx_strand_id
1 'polypeptide(L)'
;MIVDVAGAAAALQAADDILILTHRRPDGDTAGCAGALCRGLQQIGKRAYILENPEITRRYAPLIVPYYPPEDFVPAYVVSTDIAEEKLFPDTAEPNKGKVDLVIDH
;
A
#
# COMPACT_ATOMS: atom_id res chain seq x y z
N MET A 1 1.10 11.23 -7.94
CA MET A 1 2.18 11.09 -8.94
C MET A 1 2.29 9.63 -9.34
N ILE A 2 2.31 9.37 -10.63
CA ILE A 2 2.51 8.02 -11.18
C ILE A 2 3.98 7.88 -11.57
N VAL A 3 4.64 6.85 -11.08
CA VAL A 3 6.08 6.68 -11.28
C VAL A 3 6.43 5.25 -11.65
N ASP A 4 7.60 5.07 -12.27
CA ASP A 4 8.20 3.76 -12.46
C ASP A 4 8.90 3.30 -11.17
N VAL A 5 9.53 2.13 -11.21
CA VAL A 5 10.18 1.54 -10.03
C VAL A 5 11.30 2.43 -9.48
N ALA A 6 12.10 3.03 -10.35
CA ALA A 6 13.19 3.90 -9.92
C ALA A 6 12.69 5.17 -9.25
N GLY A 7 11.66 5.79 -9.85
CA GLY A 7 11.02 6.97 -9.27
C GLY A 7 10.34 6.66 -7.94
N ALA A 8 9.70 5.49 -7.82
CA ALA A 8 9.09 5.04 -6.59
C ALA A 8 10.11 4.88 -5.48
N ALA A 9 11.25 4.24 -5.77
CA ALA A 9 12.31 4.05 -4.79
C ALA A 9 12.82 5.39 -4.25
N ALA A 10 13.06 6.37 -5.13
CA ALA A 10 13.53 7.69 -4.73
C ALA A 10 12.49 8.40 -3.84
N ALA A 11 11.22 8.37 -4.20
CA ALA A 11 10.15 9.01 -3.44
C ALA A 11 9.99 8.36 -2.05
N LEU A 12 10.03 7.03 -2.00
CA LEU A 12 9.83 6.28 -0.76
C LEU A 12 11.00 6.40 0.21
N GLN A 13 12.22 6.58 -0.29
CA GLN A 13 13.37 6.82 0.57
C GLN A 13 13.26 8.14 1.35
N ALA A 14 12.56 9.11 0.78
CA ALA A 14 12.36 10.41 1.41
C ALA A 14 11.13 10.45 2.32
N ALA A 15 10.30 9.41 2.31
CA ALA A 15 9.04 9.38 3.04
C ALA A 15 9.15 8.54 4.32
N ASP A 16 8.19 8.72 5.24
CA ASP A 16 7.98 7.85 6.39
C ASP A 16 6.48 7.85 6.74
N ASP A 17 6.10 7.02 7.71
CA ASP A 17 4.70 6.81 8.09
C ASP A 17 3.84 6.50 6.85
N ILE A 18 4.25 5.44 6.15
CA ILE A 18 3.74 5.09 4.83
C ILE A 18 2.57 4.13 4.95
N LEU A 19 1.46 4.45 4.29
CA LEU A 19 0.31 3.54 4.16
C LEU A 19 0.19 3.09 2.72
N ILE A 20 0.14 1.79 2.51
CA ILE A 20 0.04 1.17 1.19
C ILE A 20 -1.41 0.73 0.97
N LEU A 21 -2.02 1.19 -0.12
CA LEU A 21 -3.36 0.80 -0.53
C LEU A 21 -3.28 -0.29 -1.59
N THR A 22 -4.15 -1.28 -1.47
CA THR A 22 -4.27 -2.36 -2.45
C THR A 22 -5.58 -2.27 -3.22
N HIS A 23 -5.63 -2.94 -4.35
CA HIS A 23 -6.84 -3.06 -5.15
C HIS A 23 -7.98 -3.64 -4.30
N ARG A 24 -9.21 -3.23 -4.58
CA ARG A 24 -10.42 -3.67 -3.89
C ARG A 24 -10.51 -5.20 -3.76
N ARG A 25 -10.17 -5.92 -4.83
CA ARG A 25 -10.12 -7.39 -4.85
C ARG A 25 -8.73 -7.82 -5.28
N PRO A 26 -7.74 -7.75 -4.37
CA PRO A 26 -6.36 -7.98 -4.77
C PRO A 26 -6.14 -9.43 -5.19
N ASP A 27 -5.46 -9.61 -6.32
CA ASP A 27 -4.98 -10.92 -6.74
C ASP A 27 -3.60 -11.21 -6.12
N GLY A 28 -3.00 -12.33 -6.51
CA GLY A 28 -1.70 -12.71 -5.97
C GLY A 28 -0.60 -11.72 -6.30
N ASP A 29 -0.62 -11.13 -7.50
CA ASP A 29 0.38 -10.14 -7.90
C ASP A 29 0.26 -8.86 -7.07
N THR A 30 -0.95 -8.33 -6.92
CA THR A 30 -1.20 -7.11 -6.14
C THR A 30 -0.83 -7.31 -4.66
N ALA A 31 -1.31 -8.41 -4.06
CA ALA A 31 -1.00 -8.72 -2.66
C ALA A 31 0.49 -8.97 -2.46
N GLY A 32 1.12 -9.70 -3.37
CA GLY A 32 2.54 -9.99 -3.32
C GLY A 32 3.40 -8.73 -3.46
N CYS A 33 3.04 -7.83 -4.36
CA CYS A 33 3.75 -6.56 -4.56
C CYS A 33 3.62 -5.68 -3.32
N ALA A 34 2.41 -5.55 -2.76
CA ALA A 34 2.19 -4.74 -1.55
C ALA A 34 2.97 -5.30 -0.37
N GLY A 35 2.92 -6.62 -0.16
CA GLY A 35 3.67 -7.28 0.91
C GLY A 35 5.17 -7.11 0.78
N ALA A 36 5.71 -7.31 -0.41
CA ALA A 36 7.14 -7.14 -0.67
C ALA A 36 7.59 -5.70 -0.47
N LEU A 37 6.81 -4.74 -0.95
CA LEU A 37 7.09 -3.32 -0.78
C LEU A 37 7.09 -2.93 0.70
N CYS A 38 6.06 -3.34 1.44
CA CYS A 38 5.95 -3.03 2.86
C CYS A 38 7.11 -3.63 3.66
N ARG A 39 7.42 -4.89 3.42
CA ARG A 39 8.54 -5.56 4.07
C ARG A 39 9.87 -4.88 3.78
N GLY A 40 10.10 -4.50 2.51
CA GLY A 40 11.32 -3.79 2.11
C GLY A 40 11.46 -2.45 2.81
N LEU A 41 10.38 -1.69 2.91
CA LEU A 41 10.38 -0.41 3.61
C LEU A 41 10.66 -0.58 5.10
N GLN A 42 10.06 -1.58 5.74
CA GLN A 42 10.33 -1.87 7.15
C GLN A 42 11.80 -2.28 7.38
N GLN A 43 12.39 -3.00 6.44
CA GLN A 43 13.80 -3.43 6.55
C GLN A 43 14.78 -2.24 6.51
N ILE A 44 14.42 -1.15 5.86
CA ILE A 44 15.25 0.06 5.83
C ILE A 44 14.86 1.06 6.91
N GLY A 45 14.08 0.63 7.89
CA GLY A 45 13.74 1.44 9.07
C GLY A 45 12.53 2.35 8.90
N LYS A 46 11.75 2.18 7.84
CA LYS A 46 10.53 2.97 7.64
C LYS A 46 9.37 2.41 8.44
N ARG A 47 8.49 3.28 8.92
CA ARG A 47 7.19 2.88 9.47
C ARG A 47 6.23 2.76 8.30
N ALA A 48 5.98 1.53 7.86
CA ALA A 48 5.16 1.24 6.70
C ALA A 48 4.19 0.12 7.01
N TYR A 49 2.95 0.27 6.57
CA TYR A 49 1.88 -0.70 6.77
C TYR A 49 1.00 -0.76 5.53
N ILE A 50 0.25 -1.84 5.42
CA ILE A 50 -0.74 -2.04 4.36
C ILE A 50 -2.12 -1.82 4.95
N LEU A 51 -2.93 -0.98 4.31
CA LEU A 51 -4.30 -0.74 4.76
C LEU A 51 -5.10 -2.04 4.75
N GLU A 52 -5.84 -2.29 5.83
CA GLU A 52 -6.72 -3.44 5.93
C GLU A 52 -7.64 -3.53 4.71
N ASN A 53 -7.71 -4.72 4.11
CA ASN A 53 -8.55 -4.98 2.96
C ASN A 53 -9.42 -6.21 3.24
N PRO A 54 -10.70 -6.01 3.63
CA PRO A 54 -11.58 -7.12 3.97
C PRO A 54 -11.98 -8.00 2.78
N GLU A 55 -11.70 -7.55 1.57
CA GLU A 55 -11.98 -8.34 0.36
C GLU A 55 -10.84 -9.25 -0.06
N ILE A 56 -9.73 -9.27 0.71
CA ILE A 56 -8.63 -10.21 0.45
C ILE A 56 -9.10 -11.65 0.65
N THR A 57 -8.78 -12.54 -0.27
CA THR A 57 -9.14 -13.94 -0.13
C THR A 57 -8.21 -14.64 0.87
N ARG A 58 -8.69 -15.73 1.46
CA ARG A 58 -7.90 -16.53 2.41
C ARG A 58 -6.56 -16.96 1.81
N ARG A 59 -6.54 -17.23 0.52
CA ARG A 59 -5.34 -17.69 -0.19
C ARG A 59 -4.21 -16.66 -0.12
N TYR A 60 -4.54 -15.36 -0.26
CA TYR A 60 -3.55 -14.28 -0.34
C TYR A 60 -3.43 -13.47 0.95
N ALA A 61 -4.31 -13.69 1.91
CA ALA A 61 -4.29 -12.95 3.18
C ALA A 61 -2.92 -12.98 3.88
N PRO A 62 -2.18 -14.11 3.91
CA PRO A 62 -0.87 -14.13 4.56
C PRO A 62 0.15 -13.15 3.98
N LEU A 63 -0.08 -12.65 2.77
CA LEU A 63 0.82 -11.70 2.12
C LEU A 63 0.67 -10.28 2.66
N ILE A 64 -0.50 -9.92 3.18
CA ILE A 64 -0.77 -8.54 3.62
C ILE A 64 -1.20 -8.42 5.08
N VAL A 65 -1.92 -9.39 5.63
CA VAL A 65 -2.46 -9.29 7.01
C VAL A 65 -1.38 -9.02 8.05
N PRO A 66 -0.18 -9.63 7.99
CA PRO A 66 0.87 -9.33 8.99
C PRO A 66 1.35 -7.88 8.96
N TYR A 67 1.01 -7.13 7.92
CA TYR A 67 1.46 -5.75 7.73
C TYR A 67 0.35 -4.72 7.96
N TYR A 68 -0.80 -5.14 8.50
CA TYR A 68 -1.87 -4.20 8.83
C TYR A 68 -1.41 -3.24 9.93
N PRO A 69 -1.81 -1.95 9.86
CA PRO A 69 -1.33 -0.96 10.82
C PRO A 69 -1.95 -1.14 12.21
N PRO A 70 -1.25 -0.69 13.27
CA PRO A 70 -1.87 -0.57 14.57
C PRO A 70 -2.92 0.55 14.57
N GLU A 71 -3.82 0.54 15.55
CA GLU A 71 -4.96 1.46 15.61
C GLU A 71 -4.52 2.93 15.69
N ASP A 72 -3.38 3.19 16.31
CA ASP A 72 -2.88 4.55 16.52
C ASP A 72 -2.00 5.07 15.37
N PHE A 73 -1.86 4.30 14.29
CA PHE A 73 -1.05 4.71 13.15
C PHE A 73 -1.73 5.82 12.36
N VAL A 74 -1.01 6.94 12.16
CA VAL A 74 -1.47 8.06 11.34
C VAL A 74 -0.54 8.16 10.13
N PRO A 75 -1.03 7.91 8.92
CA PRO A 75 -0.17 7.97 7.73
C PRO A 75 0.19 9.40 7.37
N ALA A 76 1.46 9.61 7.01
CA ALA A 76 1.93 10.87 6.45
C ALA A 76 2.14 10.77 4.94
N TYR A 77 2.23 9.57 4.39
CA TYR A 77 2.47 9.34 2.97
C TYR A 77 1.65 8.14 2.50
N VAL A 78 0.82 8.30 1.48
CA VAL A 78 -0.08 7.26 1.00
C VAL A 78 0.34 6.81 -0.39
N VAL A 79 0.53 5.49 -0.53
CA VAL A 79 0.98 4.87 -1.78
C VAL A 79 -0.08 3.88 -2.24
N SER A 80 -0.45 3.90 -3.50
CA SER A 80 -1.26 2.84 -4.08
C SER A 80 -0.43 2.00 -5.03
N THR A 81 -0.67 0.69 -5.01
CA THR A 81 -0.03 -0.26 -5.91
C THR A 81 -1.05 -0.76 -6.91
N ASP A 82 -0.76 -0.56 -8.21
CA ASP A 82 -1.56 -1.10 -9.31
C ASP A 82 -3.02 -0.64 -9.30
N ILE A 83 -3.30 0.58 -8.82
CA ILE A 83 -4.66 1.14 -8.80
C ILE A 83 -4.64 2.50 -9.49
N ALA A 84 -5.28 2.58 -10.67
CA ALA A 84 -5.37 3.82 -11.43
C ALA A 84 -6.68 4.58 -11.20
N GLU A 85 -7.71 3.91 -10.66
CA GLU A 85 -9.04 4.49 -10.48
C GLU A 85 -9.51 4.35 -9.03
N GLU A 86 -10.06 5.43 -8.45
CA GLU A 86 -10.53 5.44 -7.05
C GLU A 86 -11.60 4.39 -6.77
N LYS A 87 -12.46 4.09 -7.73
CA LYS A 87 -13.51 3.09 -7.57
C LYS A 87 -12.98 1.68 -7.29
N LEU A 88 -11.70 1.43 -7.57
CA LEU A 88 -11.06 0.14 -7.32
C LEU A 88 -10.48 0.03 -5.92
N PHE A 89 -10.50 1.09 -5.12
CA PHE A 89 -10.09 1.04 -3.73
C PHE A 89 -11.14 0.32 -2.88
N PRO A 90 -10.70 -0.44 -1.84
CA PRO A 90 -11.64 -0.99 -0.86
C PRO A 90 -12.31 0.11 -0.05
N ASP A 91 -13.45 -0.21 0.58
CA ASP A 91 -14.18 0.76 1.38
C ASP A 91 -13.35 1.30 2.55
N THR A 92 -12.43 0.50 3.09
CA THR A 92 -11.51 0.94 4.15
C THR A 92 -10.59 2.08 3.70
N ALA A 93 -10.40 2.26 2.38
CA ALA A 93 -9.58 3.34 1.84
C ALA A 93 -10.32 4.69 1.78
N GLU A 94 -11.62 4.74 2.06
CA GLU A 94 -12.44 5.95 1.93
C GLU A 94 -11.79 7.20 2.55
N PRO A 95 -11.28 7.16 3.79
CA PRO A 95 -10.64 8.33 4.39
C PRO A 95 -9.37 8.79 3.66
N ASN A 96 -8.78 7.94 2.83
CA ASN A 96 -7.49 8.18 2.20
C ASN A 96 -7.57 8.37 0.69
N LYS A 97 -8.74 8.23 0.07
CA LYS A 97 -8.89 8.28 -1.39
C LYS A 97 -8.37 9.56 -2.01
N GLY A 98 -8.61 10.70 -1.38
CA GLY A 98 -8.14 11.99 -1.87
C GLY A 98 -6.71 12.33 -1.46
N LYS A 99 -6.01 11.41 -0.78
CA LYS A 99 -4.70 11.67 -0.17
C LYS A 99 -3.57 10.82 -0.74
N VAL A 100 -3.80 10.17 -1.89
CA VAL A 100 -2.76 9.31 -2.48
C VAL A 100 -1.63 10.18 -3.02
N ASP A 101 -0.43 10.00 -2.48
CA ASP A 101 0.76 10.77 -2.84
C ASP A 101 1.54 10.13 -3.97
N LEU A 102 1.46 8.81 -4.09
CA LEU A 102 2.26 8.05 -5.05
C LEU A 102 1.44 6.88 -5.59
N VAL A 103 1.46 6.70 -6.89
CA VAL A 103 0.86 5.54 -7.56
C VAL A 103 1.99 4.77 -8.24
N ILE A 104 2.17 3.52 -7.83
CA ILE A 104 3.13 2.63 -8.47
C ILE A 104 2.38 1.80 -9.49
N ASP A 105 2.68 2.01 -10.76
CA ASP A 105 2.09 1.30 -11.88
C ASP A 105 3.14 0.41 -12.54
N HIS A 106 2.70 -0.71 -13.06
CA HIS A 106 3.59 -1.64 -13.72
C HIS A 106 3.06 -2.15 -15.06
#